data_1be16b9d2a1740fe8eb2a6f36d2476d7
#
_entry.id   1be16b9d2a1740fe8eb2a6f36d2476d7
#
_cell.length_a   1.000
_cell.length_b   1.000
_cell.length_c   1.000
_cell.angle_alpha   90.00
_cell.angle_beta   90.00
_cell.angle_gamma   90.00
#
_symmetry.space_group_name_H-M   'P 1'
#
loop_
_entity.id
_entity.type
_entity.pdbx_description
1 polymer ?
#
loop_
_entity_poly.entity_id
_entity_poly.type
_entity_poly.pdbx_seq_one_letter_code
_entity_poly.pdbx_strand_id
1 'polypeptide(L)'
;RGIGSGDVEEVLKEFDAKRVAYEDAALTVAEFNMFKSMPFELLPESKLISDCRIVKDAAEIAELQKAQNVADAAFAEVLKHVKVGMTEIELRNEFDYLIRKFGGDDNSFDTIVGSGPNGALCHAYPGPRKIQNGDFVVMDFGARVNGYCSDMTRTFAVGKPCDELVKIYNI
;
A
#
# COMPACT_ATOMS: atom_id res chain seq x y z
N ARG A 1 -21.24 -6.52 -1.18
CA ARG A 1 -22.44 -5.62 -1.14
C ARG A 1 -22.00 -4.36 -0.41
N GLY A 2 -22.14 -3.18 -1.04
CA GLY A 2 -21.95 -1.91 -0.35
C GLY A 2 -22.99 -1.74 0.76
N ILE A 3 -22.58 -1.15 1.88
CA ILE A 3 -23.50 -0.80 2.98
C ILE A 3 -24.39 0.32 2.45
N GLY A 4 -25.72 0.07 2.39
CA GLY A 4 -26.69 1.06 1.98
C GLY A 4 -27.09 2.00 3.14
N SER A 5 -27.70 3.13 2.80
CA SER A 5 -28.19 4.08 3.82
C SER A 5 -29.21 3.45 4.79
N GLY A 6 -30.05 2.52 4.30
CA GLY A 6 -30.99 1.80 5.14
C GLY A 6 -30.36 0.93 6.19
N ASP A 7 -29.24 0.27 5.84
CA ASP A 7 -28.49 -0.58 6.78
C ASP A 7 -27.90 0.25 7.93
N VAL A 8 -27.38 1.46 7.63
CA VAL A 8 -26.83 2.37 8.63
C VAL A 8 -27.91 2.89 9.57
N GLU A 9 -29.06 3.29 9.04
CA GLU A 9 -30.18 3.78 9.83
C GLU A 9 -30.73 2.69 10.76
N GLU A 10 -30.84 1.45 10.29
CA GLU A 10 -31.30 0.30 11.09
C GLU A 10 -30.34 0.04 12.28
N VAL A 11 -29.05 -0.05 12.02
CA VAL A 11 -28.02 -0.25 13.07
C VAL A 11 -28.05 0.89 14.09
N LEU A 12 -28.13 2.14 13.65
CA LEU A 12 -28.15 3.29 14.58
C LEU A 12 -29.43 3.33 15.44
N LYS A 13 -30.57 2.84 14.94
CA LYS A 13 -31.79 2.68 15.70
C LYS A 13 -31.66 1.60 16.79
N GLU A 14 -30.99 0.49 16.52
CA GLU A 14 -30.72 -0.55 17.52
C GLU A 14 -29.98 -0.01 18.75
N PHE A 15 -29.05 0.94 18.52
CA PHE A 15 -28.29 1.59 19.59
C PHE A 15 -28.97 2.82 20.20
N ASP A 16 -30.19 3.17 19.77
CA ASP A 16 -30.88 4.43 20.14
C ASP A 16 -29.94 5.67 20.00
N ALA A 17 -29.13 5.67 18.95
CA ALA A 17 -28.14 6.70 18.72
C ALA A 17 -28.82 8.05 18.43
N LYS A 18 -28.52 9.06 19.23
CA LYS A 18 -28.99 10.44 19.04
C LYS A 18 -27.93 11.33 18.39
N ARG A 19 -26.67 11.00 18.59
CA ARG A 19 -25.50 11.73 18.09
C ARG A 19 -24.53 10.73 17.45
N VAL A 20 -24.10 11.03 16.24
CA VAL A 20 -23.22 10.15 15.45
C VAL A 20 -22.01 10.93 14.98
N ALA A 21 -20.83 10.50 15.37
CA ALA A 21 -19.59 11.05 14.85
C ALA A 21 -19.31 10.52 13.43
N TYR A 22 -18.75 11.36 12.57
CA TYR A 22 -18.34 10.97 11.23
C TYR A 22 -16.97 11.53 10.88
N GLU A 23 -16.23 10.81 10.05
CA GLU A 23 -14.92 11.23 9.53
C GLU A 23 -15.12 12.23 8.38
N ASP A 24 -15.07 13.52 8.69
CA ASP A 24 -15.31 14.63 7.73
C ASP A 24 -14.22 14.71 6.63
N ALA A 25 -13.06 14.11 6.85
CA ALA A 25 -12.00 13.97 5.84
C ALA A 25 -12.23 12.80 4.85
N ALA A 26 -13.12 11.85 5.18
CA ALA A 26 -13.34 10.64 4.37
C ALA A 26 -14.74 10.60 3.73
N LEU A 27 -15.75 11.12 4.41
CA LEU A 27 -17.13 11.09 3.95
C LEU A 27 -17.32 11.99 2.72
N THR A 28 -17.91 11.45 1.67
CA THR A 28 -18.24 12.26 0.48
C THR A 28 -19.41 13.22 0.77
N VAL A 29 -19.49 14.30 -0.01
CA VAL A 29 -20.62 15.26 0.09
C VAL A 29 -21.97 14.58 -0.14
N ALA A 30 -22.03 13.58 -1.04
CA ALA A 30 -23.26 12.84 -1.30
C ALA A 30 -23.68 12.00 -0.09
N GLU A 31 -22.78 11.29 0.54
CA GLU A 31 -23.01 10.51 1.76
C GLU A 31 -23.39 11.42 2.94
N PHE A 32 -22.67 12.53 3.12
CA PHE A 32 -23.01 13.52 4.15
C PHE A 32 -24.44 14.04 4.00
N ASN A 33 -24.85 14.44 2.79
CA ASN A 33 -26.20 14.93 2.54
C ASN A 33 -27.26 13.85 2.80
N MET A 34 -26.96 12.60 2.49
CA MET A 34 -27.82 11.46 2.79
C MET A 34 -27.98 11.25 4.30
N PHE A 35 -26.87 11.21 5.05
CA PHE A 35 -26.91 11.02 6.51
C PHE A 35 -27.53 12.23 7.24
N LYS A 36 -27.33 13.44 6.73
CA LYS A 36 -27.92 14.67 7.29
C LYS A 36 -29.45 14.66 7.30
N SER A 37 -30.08 13.87 6.44
CA SER A 37 -31.58 13.72 6.40
C SER A 37 -32.09 12.73 7.46
N MET A 38 -31.23 12.02 8.17
CA MET A 38 -31.59 11.02 9.17
C MET A 38 -31.88 11.66 10.56
N PRO A 39 -32.62 10.98 11.46
CA PRO A 39 -33.09 11.55 12.72
C PRO A 39 -32.00 11.53 13.84
N PHE A 40 -30.77 11.89 13.54
CA PHE A 40 -29.69 12.03 14.52
C PHE A 40 -28.79 13.24 14.21
N GLU A 41 -28.12 13.74 15.23
CA GLU A 41 -27.14 14.82 15.09
C GLU A 41 -25.81 14.27 14.56
N LEU A 42 -25.29 14.84 13.46
CA LEU A 42 -23.98 14.54 12.90
C LEU A 42 -22.91 15.45 13.52
N LEU A 43 -21.84 14.83 14.01
CA LEU A 43 -20.70 15.53 14.60
C LEU A 43 -19.45 15.24 13.80
N PRO A 44 -18.75 16.25 13.24
CA PRO A 44 -17.49 16.01 12.56
C PRO A 44 -16.40 15.58 13.56
N GLU A 45 -15.74 14.45 13.29
CA GLU A 45 -14.71 13.89 14.16
C GLU A 45 -13.69 13.09 13.35
N SER A 46 -12.76 13.79 12.71
CA SER A 46 -11.74 13.19 11.84
C SER A 46 -10.71 12.34 12.58
N LYS A 47 -10.53 12.55 13.87
CA LYS A 47 -9.39 11.97 14.60
C LYS A 47 -9.73 10.73 15.40
N LEU A 48 -10.96 10.53 15.80
CA LEU A 48 -11.34 9.46 16.73
C LEU A 48 -10.85 8.07 16.28
N ILE A 49 -11.17 7.69 15.04
CA ILE A 49 -10.76 6.40 14.49
C ILE A 49 -9.26 6.39 14.16
N SER A 50 -8.74 7.49 13.61
CA SER A 50 -7.32 7.61 13.30
C SER A 50 -6.45 7.46 14.55
N ASP A 51 -6.80 8.12 15.66
CA ASP A 51 -6.06 8.05 16.91
C ASP A 51 -6.09 6.63 17.51
N CYS A 52 -7.23 5.92 17.43
CA CYS A 52 -7.31 4.52 17.83
C CYS A 52 -6.39 3.60 17.01
N ARG A 53 -6.10 3.95 15.74
CA ARG A 53 -5.27 3.16 14.83
C ARG A 53 -3.78 3.47 14.91
N ILE A 54 -3.36 4.57 15.54
CA ILE A 54 -1.94 4.97 15.64
C ILE A 54 -1.15 3.95 16.44
N VAL A 55 -1.65 3.54 17.60
CA VAL A 55 -0.99 2.57 18.48
C VAL A 55 -1.58 1.19 18.21
N LYS A 56 -0.72 0.26 17.76
CA LYS A 56 -1.09 -1.12 17.45
C LYS A 56 -0.92 -1.98 18.69
N ASP A 57 -1.86 -2.87 18.94
CA ASP A 57 -1.72 -3.91 19.95
C ASP A 57 -0.85 -5.09 19.46
N ALA A 58 -0.64 -6.09 20.32
CA ALA A 58 0.20 -7.24 20.01
C ALA A 58 -0.36 -8.12 18.88
N ALA A 59 -1.68 -8.22 18.75
CA ALA A 59 -2.32 -8.98 17.68
C ALA A 59 -2.17 -8.26 16.33
N GLU A 60 -2.37 -6.94 16.31
CA GLU A 60 -2.18 -6.09 15.14
C GLU A 60 -0.73 -6.09 14.66
N ILE A 61 0.24 -6.03 15.59
CA ILE A 61 1.67 -6.14 15.27
C ILE A 61 1.98 -7.50 14.62
N ALA A 62 1.36 -8.57 15.11
CA ALA A 62 1.56 -9.90 14.51
C ALA A 62 1.03 -9.98 13.07
N GLU A 63 -0.08 -9.30 12.74
CA GLU A 63 -0.61 -9.24 11.38
C GLU A 63 0.29 -8.37 10.47
N LEU A 64 0.78 -7.22 10.96
CA LEU A 64 1.77 -6.41 10.24
C LEU A 64 3.04 -7.21 9.92
N GLN A 65 3.52 -8.01 10.89
CA GLN A 65 4.68 -8.88 10.67
C GLN A 65 4.42 -9.95 9.61
N LYS A 66 3.21 -10.50 9.52
CA LYS A 66 2.84 -11.44 8.45
C LYS A 66 2.90 -10.76 7.08
N ALA A 67 2.32 -9.56 6.96
CA ALA A 67 2.37 -8.78 5.73
C ALA A 67 3.82 -8.47 5.32
N GLN A 68 4.68 -8.09 6.28
CA GLN A 68 6.09 -7.86 6.03
C GLN A 68 6.81 -9.13 5.57
N ASN A 69 6.57 -10.27 6.22
CA ASN A 69 7.20 -11.54 5.85
C ASN A 69 6.84 -11.97 4.41
N VAL A 70 5.60 -11.73 3.98
CA VAL A 70 5.16 -11.99 2.60
C VAL A 70 5.93 -11.10 1.62
N ALA A 71 6.04 -9.80 1.91
CA ALA A 71 6.78 -8.86 1.07
C ALA A 71 8.28 -9.21 0.98
N ASP A 72 8.90 -9.59 2.09
CA ASP A 72 10.31 -10.03 2.14
C ASP A 72 10.52 -11.30 1.31
N ALA A 73 9.64 -12.28 1.40
CA ALA A 73 9.72 -13.52 0.63
C ALA A 73 9.55 -13.26 -0.87
N ALA A 74 8.59 -12.41 -1.24
CA ALA A 74 8.35 -12.02 -2.63
C ALA A 74 9.56 -11.27 -3.21
N PHE A 75 10.15 -10.36 -2.43
CA PHE A 75 11.33 -9.61 -2.85
C PHE A 75 12.55 -10.52 -3.02
N ALA A 76 12.82 -11.41 -2.08
CA ALA A 76 13.92 -12.38 -2.19
C ALA A 76 13.78 -13.29 -3.42
N GLU A 77 12.56 -13.63 -3.80
CA GLU A 77 12.31 -14.46 -4.98
C GLU A 77 12.42 -13.65 -6.27
N VAL A 78 11.83 -12.45 -6.35
CA VAL A 78 11.86 -11.64 -7.58
C VAL A 78 13.29 -11.28 -7.99
N LEU A 79 14.20 -11.08 -7.05
CA LEU A 79 15.62 -10.81 -7.34
C LEU A 79 16.27 -11.90 -8.19
N LYS A 80 15.79 -13.15 -8.13
CA LYS A 80 16.29 -14.27 -8.95
C LYS A 80 15.79 -14.18 -10.41
N HIS A 81 14.73 -13.44 -10.65
CA HIS A 81 14.09 -13.31 -11.96
C HIS A 81 14.54 -12.06 -12.71
N VAL A 82 15.08 -11.06 -12.00
CA VAL A 82 15.54 -9.79 -12.60
C VAL A 82 16.69 -10.03 -13.56
N LYS A 83 16.57 -9.44 -14.76
CA LYS A 83 17.61 -9.54 -15.80
C LYS A 83 17.64 -8.27 -16.66
N VAL A 84 18.80 -8.02 -17.25
CA VAL A 84 18.97 -6.99 -18.28
C VAL A 84 17.99 -7.22 -19.43
N GLY A 85 17.31 -6.16 -19.88
CA GLY A 85 16.32 -6.19 -20.95
C GLY A 85 14.87 -6.41 -20.48
N MET A 86 14.65 -6.79 -19.22
CA MET A 86 13.33 -6.82 -18.60
C MET A 86 12.80 -5.38 -18.45
N THR A 87 11.52 -5.15 -18.70
CA THR A 87 10.92 -3.83 -18.48
C THR A 87 10.52 -3.63 -17.02
N GLU A 88 10.34 -2.36 -16.60
CA GLU A 88 9.84 -2.03 -15.26
C GLU A 88 8.45 -2.63 -15.03
N ILE A 89 7.58 -2.61 -16.05
CA ILE A 89 6.24 -3.25 -16.00
C ILE A 89 6.34 -4.75 -15.79
N GLU A 90 7.22 -5.44 -16.51
CA GLU A 90 7.41 -6.88 -16.35
C GLU A 90 7.90 -7.23 -14.95
N LEU A 91 8.83 -6.45 -14.40
CA LEU A 91 9.33 -6.63 -13.04
C LEU A 91 8.23 -6.42 -12.00
N ARG A 92 7.43 -5.35 -12.13
CA ARG A 92 6.27 -5.11 -11.28
C ARG A 92 5.28 -6.28 -11.34
N ASN A 93 4.90 -6.71 -12.53
CA ASN A 93 3.91 -7.79 -12.68
C ASN A 93 4.38 -9.10 -12.05
N GLU A 94 5.67 -9.43 -12.20
CA GLU A 94 6.28 -10.60 -11.57
C GLU A 94 6.23 -10.49 -10.05
N PHE A 95 6.58 -9.31 -9.50
CA PHE A 95 6.53 -9.07 -8.07
C PHE A 95 5.09 -9.15 -7.52
N ASP A 96 4.12 -8.52 -8.17
CA ASP A 96 2.71 -8.55 -7.78
C ASP A 96 2.13 -9.98 -7.79
N TYR A 97 2.57 -10.82 -8.73
CA TYR A 97 2.26 -12.24 -8.73
C TYR A 97 2.85 -12.95 -7.52
N LEU A 98 4.12 -12.66 -7.18
CA LEU A 98 4.81 -13.28 -6.07
C LEU A 98 4.20 -12.90 -4.71
N ILE A 99 3.71 -11.68 -4.52
CA ILE A 99 2.95 -11.29 -3.33
C ILE A 99 1.81 -12.27 -3.08
N ARG A 100 0.99 -12.53 -4.09
CA ARG A 100 -0.15 -13.46 -3.98
C ARG A 100 0.30 -14.92 -3.81
N LYS A 101 1.35 -15.32 -4.50
CA LYS A 101 1.95 -16.66 -4.39
C LYS A 101 2.44 -16.97 -2.98
N PHE A 102 2.99 -15.97 -2.28
CA PHE A 102 3.47 -16.12 -0.91
C PHE A 102 2.42 -15.86 0.18
N GLY A 103 1.15 -15.68 -0.20
CA GLY A 103 0.01 -15.64 0.72
C GLY A 103 -0.47 -14.23 1.07
N GLY A 104 -0.06 -13.21 0.30
CA GLY A 104 -0.69 -11.90 0.36
C GLY A 104 -2.09 -11.91 -0.25
N ASP A 105 -3.03 -11.25 0.39
CA ASP A 105 -4.38 -11.04 -0.15
C ASP A 105 -4.33 -10.12 -1.37
N ASP A 106 -3.46 -9.09 -1.31
CA ASP A 106 -3.25 -8.11 -2.37
C ASP A 106 -1.94 -7.33 -2.12
N ASN A 107 -1.59 -6.43 -3.02
CA ASN A 107 -0.60 -5.39 -2.75
C ASN A 107 -1.19 -4.37 -1.77
N SER A 108 -0.35 -3.75 -0.95
CA SER A 108 -0.79 -2.66 -0.04
C SER A 108 -1.03 -1.35 -0.80
N PHE A 109 -0.29 -1.13 -1.89
CA PHE A 109 -0.40 -0.02 -2.84
C PHE A 109 0.16 -0.46 -4.20
N ASP A 110 0.03 0.39 -5.22
CA ASP A 110 0.56 0.11 -6.55
C ASP A 110 2.10 0.05 -6.50
N THR A 111 2.65 -1.12 -6.81
CA THR A 111 4.10 -1.36 -6.77
C THR A 111 4.85 -0.39 -7.69
N ILE A 112 5.78 0.35 -7.14
CA ILE A 112 6.66 1.28 -7.85
C ILE A 112 7.93 0.54 -8.28
N VAL A 113 8.33 0.72 -9.54
CA VAL A 113 9.61 0.24 -10.06
C VAL A 113 10.23 1.34 -10.90
N GLY A 114 11.33 1.90 -10.44
CA GLY A 114 12.12 2.89 -11.17
C GLY A 114 13.53 2.39 -11.45
N SER A 115 13.92 2.24 -12.71
CA SER A 115 15.25 1.78 -13.12
C SER A 115 16.09 2.89 -13.70
N GLY A 116 17.40 2.92 -13.40
CA GLY A 116 18.34 3.95 -13.87
C GLY A 116 17.81 5.36 -13.57
N PRO A 117 17.62 6.24 -14.57
CA PRO A 117 17.14 7.62 -14.36
C PRO A 117 15.75 7.69 -13.72
N ASN A 118 14.87 6.70 -13.92
CA ASN A 118 13.55 6.67 -13.29
C ASN A 118 13.62 6.45 -11.78
N GLY A 119 14.69 5.85 -11.27
CA GLY A 119 14.92 5.69 -9.83
C GLY A 119 15.09 7.00 -9.06
N ALA A 120 15.28 8.13 -9.75
CA ALA A 120 15.27 9.46 -9.14
C ALA A 120 13.86 10.02 -8.88
N LEU A 121 12.83 9.37 -9.39
CA LEU A 121 11.44 9.76 -9.23
C LEU A 121 10.84 8.96 -8.07
N CYS A 122 10.55 9.61 -6.95
CA CYS A 122 10.04 8.94 -5.75
C CYS A 122 8.70 8.19 -5.96
N HIS A 123 7.89 8.61 -6.93
CA HIS A 123 6.67 7.92 -7.34
C HIS A 123 6.75 7.55 -8.84
N ALA A 124 7.84 6.88 -9.24
CA ALA A 124 8.01 6.42 -10.61
C ALA A 124 6.90 5.42 -10.99
N TYR A 125 6.15 5.74 -12.02
CA TYR A 125 5.19 4.78 -12.56
C TYR A 125 5.92 3.75 -13.43
N PRO A 126 5.83 2.43 -13.17
CA PRO A 126 6.53 1.43 -13.94
C PRO A 126 6.18 1.51 -15.42
N GLY A 127 7.20 1.72 -16.25
CA GLY A 127 7.07 1.99 -17.69
C GLY A 127 7.66 0.90 -18.58
N PRO A 128 7.65 1.13 -19.92
CA PRO A 128 8.25 0.21 -20.89
C PRO A 128 9.78 0.31 -20.94
N ARG A 129 10.41 1.13 -20.07
CA ARG A 129 11.88 1.21 -20.01
C ARG A 129 12.45 -0.15 -19.69
N LYS A 130 13.45 -0.56 -20.48
CA LYS A 130 14.21 -1.80 -20.25
C LYS A 130 15.35 -1.54 -19.28
N ILE A 131 15.44 -2.35 -18.26
CA ILE A 131 16.54 -2.38 -17.28
C ILE A 131 17.85 -2.66 -18.04
N GLN A 132 18.87 -1.85 -17.79
CA GLN A 132 20.17 -1.93 -18.43
C GLN A 132 21.23 -2.47 -17.47
N ASN A 133 22.33 -2.97 -18.05
CA ASN A 133 23.49 -3.35 -17.23
C ASN A 133 24.09 -2.11 -16.55
N GLY A 134 24.22 -2.16 -15.24
CA GLY A 134 24.70 -1.04 -14.42
C GLY A 134 23.61 -0.15 -13.83
N ASP A 135 22.34 -0.39 -14.18
CA ASP A 135 21.23 0.33 -13.54
C ASP A 135 21.13 -0.02 -12.05
N PHE A 136 20.88 0.99 -11.21
CA PHE A 136 20.17 0.79 -9.97
C PHE A 136 18.67 0.74 -10.24
N VAL A 137 17.99 -0.18 -9.55
CA VAL A 137 16.55 -0.31 -9.57
C VAL A 137 16.01 -0.04 -8.17
N VAL A 138 15.14 0.94 -8.07
CA VAL A 138 14.39 1.25 -6.85
C VAL A 138 13.04 0.57 -6.98
N MET A 139 12.71 -0.28 -6.02
CA MET A 139 11.39 -0.86 -5.88
C MET A 139 10.77 -0.42 -4.56
N ASP A 140 9.55 0.10 -4.63
CA ASP A 140 8.75 0.46 -3.47
C ASP A 140 7.44 -0.33 -3.52
N PHE A 141 7.19 -1.11 -2.46
CA PHE A 141 6.19 -2.17 -2.48
C PHE A 141 5.74 -2.58 -1.09
N GLY A 142 4.61 -3.25 -1.03
CA GLY A 142 4.11 -3.86 0.18
C GLY A 142 3.06 -4.93 -0.08
N ALA A 143 2.84 -5.79 0.90
CA ALA A 143 1.80 -6.81 0.90
C ALA A 143 0.67 -6.44 1.85
N ARG A 144 -0.55 -6.84 1.51
CA ARG A 144 -1.70 -6.80 2.40
C ARG A 144 -2.05 -8.23 2.84
N VAL A 145 -2.17 -8.42 4.15
CA VAL A 145 -2.56 -9.71 4.78
C VAL A 145 -3.59 -9.42 5.87
N ASN A 146 -4.76 -10.03 5.78
CA ASN A 146 -5.85 -9.83 6.75
C ASN A 146 -6.20 -8.36 7.01
N GLY A 147 -6.08 -7.51 5.98
CA GLY A 147 -6.34 -6.07 6.06
C GLY A 147 -5.17 -5.23 6.57
N TYR A 148 -4.07 -5.82 7.05
CA TYR A 148 -2.85 -5.12 7.46
C TYR A 148 -1.87 -5.01 6.30
N CYS A 149 -1.21 -3.86 6.20
CA CYS A 149 -0.35 -3.51 5.07
C CYS A 149 1.10 -3.36 5.53
N SER A 150 2.02 -3.98 4.81
CA SER A 150 3.44 -3.62 4.88
C SER A 150 3.79 -2.57 3.84
N ASP A 151 4.91 -1.90 4.05
CA ASP A 151 5.44 -0.85 3.18
C ASP A 151 6.96 -0.84 3.30
N MET A 152 7.65 -1.05 2.17
CA MET A 152 9.10 -0.97 2.16
C MET A 152 9.69 -0.65 0.79
N THR A 153 10.78 0.13 0.80
CA THR A 153 11.57 0.41 -0.39
C THR A 153 12.90 -0.36 -0.35
N ARG A 154 13.30 -0.92 -1.48
CA ARG A 154 14.61 -1.55 -1.68
C ARG A 154 15.25 -1.09 -2.97
N THR A 155 16.57 -0.88 -2.92
CA THR A 155 17.37 -0.53 -4.10
C THR A 155 18.43 -1.61 -4.31
N PHE A 156 18.58 -2.06 -5.55
CA PHE A 156 19.59 -3.04 -5.95
C PHE A 156 20.17 -2.71 -7.32
N ALA A 157 21.36 -3.21 -7.59
CA ALA A 157 22.01 -3.04 -8.88
C ALA A 157 21.75 -4.24 -9.80
N VAL A 158 21.60 -3.98 -11.10
CA VAL A 158 21.51 -5.02 -12.13
C VAL A 158 22.79 -5.01 -12.95
N GLY A 159 23.59 -6.07 -12.82
CA GLY A 159 24.93 -6.14 -13.42
C GLY A 159 25.97 -5.31 -12.64
N LYS A 160 26.84 -4.57 -13.34
CA LYS A 160 27.93 -3.81 -12.72
C LYS A 160 27.68 -2.31 -12.84
N PRO A 161 27.26 -1.64 -11.73
CA PRO A 161 27.11 -0.19 -11.72
C PRO A 161 28.45 0.54 -11.81
N CYS A 162 28.46 1.80 -12.21
CA CYS A 162 29.69 2.62 -12.21
C CYS A 162 30.06 3.04 -10.78
N ASP A 163 31.34 3.36 -10.58
CA ASP A 163 31.89 3.71 -9.26
C ASP A 163 31.22 4.94 -8.64
N GLU A 164 30.75 5.88 -9.46
CA GLU A 164 30.03 7.07 -9.00
C GLU A 164 28.68 6.71 -8.35
N LEU A 165 27.90 5.85 -9.01
CA LEU A 165 26.61 5.37 -8.46
C LEU A 165 26.82 4.56 -7.19
N VAL A 166 27.89 3.72 -7.14
CA VAL A 166 28.23 2.97 -5.93
C VAL A 166 28.60 3.90 -4.77
N LYS A 167 29.32 4.99 -5.03
CA LYS A 167 29.64 6.00 -4.00
C LYS A 167 28.37 6.67 -3.47
N ILE A 168 27.45 7.06 -4.34
CA ILE A 168 26.16 7.68 -3.95
C ILE A 168 25.34 6.71 -3.09
N TYR A 169 25.29 5.44 -3.49
CA TYR A 169 24.53 4.42 -2.75
C TYR A 169 25.08 4.17 -1.33
N ASN A 170 26.37 4.38 -1.11
CA ASN A 170 27.05 4.13 0.17
C ASN A 170 27.12 5.38 1.09
N ILE A 171 26.49 6.49 0.75
CA ILE A 171 26.35 7.68 1.60
C ILE A 171 25.23 7.48 2.62
#